data_799695dee85d59468604fb8d6886c9b3
#
_entry.id   799695dee85d59468604fb8d6886c9b3
#
_cell.length_a   1.000
_cell.length_b   1.000
_cell.length_c   1.000
_cell.angle_alpha   90.00
_cell.angle_beta   90.00
_cell.angle_gamma   90.00
#
_symmetry.space_group_name_H-M   'P 1'
#
loop_
_entity.id
_entity.type
_entity.pdbx_description
1 polymer ?
#
loop_
_entity_poly.entity_id
_entity_poly.type
_entity_poly.pdbx_seq_one_letter_code
_entity_poly.pdbx_strand_id
1 'polypeptide(L)'
;MQVRGSNAAPTRRARVAHTLRYKSPLCVLPGRARARGDTVGVTQGSRDEASSGKGITVSTQSPGEQTVDLLARLVRLGCVNDLTADSGGEERAADLLEEFFAGLPVSIERITPHPGRTTLVVTLEGSEPGSDGTPLTLVGHTDVVPVDEAKWTRDPFGAQIEDGVMWGRGTVDMLHLTAAMAVVTRQVARRAQVGEPPARSLVFVAAADEEARGGLGVPWIGDNRPDAFPWDAALSEMGGAHIRGRRGGDSVVVVVGEKGAAQRRLHIRGDAGHGSVPLGRTSAVERLAQVSAALSAARWPTATDEVWAGFVRAFEFEEATETSLINGTYEGDYAEFGDLAAFAHAVSHVTVAQTVAHSGGPINVMPSHSTLELDIRTLPGVDDDDVDAAITAALGDLVDHVHIERLLSEPATASSTDTDLYRVIEAALARRYPGASVVPVLMPGGTDLRVARRRGGIGYGFGAYDSGASLGDVYAQLHAHDEHIALADVRATAEVLHDIVTQYLTHR
;
A
#
# COMPACT_ATOMS: atom_id res chain seq x y z
N MET A 1 60.49 37.24 -2.51
CA MET A 1 60.38 37.88 -3.83
C MET A 1 58.95 37.56 -4.34
N GLN A 2 58.13 38.58 -4.46
CA GLN A 2 56.71 38.52 -4.88
C GLN A 2 56.58 38.09 -6.35
N VAL A 3 55.51 37.38 -6.71
CA VAL A 3 54.64 37.68 -7.87
C VAL A 3 53.26 36.99 -7.69
N ARG A 4 52.23 37.73 -7.53
CA ARG A 4 50.82 37.80 -7.99
C ARG A 4 50.38 36.60 -8.88
N GLY A 5 49.27 35.90 -8.67
CA GLY A 5 47.89 36.30 -8.56
C GLY A 5 47.18 36.28 -9.92
N SER A 6 46.31 35.31 -10.21
CA SER A 6 45.17 35.55 -11.11
C SER A 6 43.99 34.59 -10.77
N ASN A 7 42.87 35.21 -10.40
CA ASN A 7 41.55 34.61 -10.28
C ASN A 7 41.02 34.15 -11.65
N ALA A 8 40.49 32.93 -11.72
CA ALA A 8 39.55 32.53 -12.77
C ALA A 8 38.36 31.86 -12.13
N ALA A 9 37.15 32.42 -12.40
CA ALA A 9 35.86 31.96 -11.93
C ALA A 9 35.45 30.63 -12.62
N PRO A 10 34.64 29.78 -11.96
CA PRO A 10 34.17 28.54 -12.58
C PRO A 10 32.97 28.80 -13.50
N THR A 11 33.09 28.34 -14.74
CA THR A 11 32.04 28.30 -15.74
C THR A 11 30.96 27.27 -15.39
N ARG A 12 29.70 27.73 -15.37
CA ARG A 12 28.50 26.91 -15.32
C ARG A 12 28.45 25.89 -16.47
N ARG A 13 28.47 24.61 -16.20
CA ARG A 13 28.09 23.57 -17.16
C ARG A 13 26.57 23.39 -17.13
N ALA A 14 25.92 23.61 -18.29
CA ALA A 14 24.53 23.31 -18.55
C ALA A 14 24.30 21.81 -18.48
N ARG A 15 23.26 21.40 -17.74
CA ARG A 15 22.74 20.02 -17.78
C ARG A 15 21.90 19.86 -19.05
N VAL A 16 22.32 18.96 -19.92
CA VAL A 16 21.55 18.52 -21.07
C VAL A 16 20.62 17.41 -20.60
N ALA A 17 19.32 17.67 -20.58
CA ALA A 17 18.29 16.66 -20.36
C ALA A 17 18.09 15.87 -21.67
N HIS A 18 18.39 14.58 -21.67
CA HIS A 18 18.02 13.67 -22.74
C HIS A 18 16.60 13.17 -22.55
N THR A 19 15.67 13.75 -23.28
CA THR A 19 14.29 13.25 -23.40
C THR A 19 14.27 12.14 -24.48
N LEU A 20 14.11 10.90 -24.05
CA LEU A 20 13.82 9.79 -24.96
C LEU A 20 12.34 9.84 -25.34
N ARG A 21 12.06 10.21 -26.59
CA ARG A 21 10.71 10.11 -27.17
C ARG A 21 10.52 8.72 -27.76
N TYR A 22 9.64 7.94 -27.17
CA TYR A 22 9.06 6.76 -27.80
C TYR A 22 7.94 7.20 -28.75
N LYS A 23 8.03 6.81 -30.02
CA LYS A 23 6.95 6.93 -31.01
C LYS A 23 6.12 5.66 -30.99
N SER A 24 4.86 5.75 -30.60
CA SER A 24 3.85 4.72 -30.85
C SER A 24 3.09 5.00 -32.16
N PRO A 25 2.70 3.98 -32.92
CA PRO A 25 1.96 4.17 -34.17
C PRO A 25 0.45 4.41 -33.88
N LEU A 26 -0.09 5.41 -34.53
CA LEU A 26 -1.51 5.74 -34.58
C LEU A 26 -2.33 4.60 -35.20
N CYS A 27 -3.30 4.07 -34.45
CA CYS A 27 -4.41 3.30 -34.99
C CYS A 27 -5.60 4.23 -35.24
N VAL A 28 -6.04 4.33 -36.49
CA VAL A 28 -7.20 5.12 -36.92
C VAL A 28 -8.45 4.25 -36.78
N LEU A 29 -9.43 4.69 -36.02
CA LEU A 29 -10.77 4.07 -35.96
C LEU A 29 -11.78 4.91 -36.78
N PRO A 30 -12.74 4.26 -37.47
CA PRO A 30 -13.69 4.94 -38.35
C PRO A 30 -14.90 5.52 -37.58
N GLY A 31 -15.40 6.64 -38.13
CA GLY A 31 -16.46 7.46 -37.57
C GLY A 31 -17.82 6.77 -37.41
N ARG A 32 -18.52 7.16 -36.37
CA ARG A 32 -19.95 6.82 -36.15
C ARG A 32 -20.85 7.96 -36.62
N ALA A 33 -21.89 7.55 -37.35
CA ALA A 33 -22.94 8.38 -37.93
C ALA A 33 -23.87 8.97 -36.84
N ARG A 34 -24.33 10.21 -37.11
CA ARG A 34 -25.36 10.92 -36.34
C ARG A 34 -26.75 10.33 -36.66
N ALA A 35 -27.53 10.01 -35.64
CA ALA A 35 -28.97 9.83 -35.75
C ALA A 35 -29.71 11.06 -35.22
N ARG A 36 -30.74 11.45 -35.96
CA ARG A 36 -31.57 12.66 -35.76
C ARG A 36 -32.61 12.45 -34.67
N GLY A 37 -32.97 13.56 -34.03
CA GLY A 37 -33.95 13.62 -32.97
C GLY A 37 -35.41 13.42 -33.41
N ASP A 38 -36.26 13.15 -32.41
CA ASP A 38 -37.68 13.35 -32.44
C ASP A 38 -38.15 14.06 -31.15
N THR A 39 -38.86 15.16 -31.40
CA THR A 39 -39.48 16.05 -30.41
C THR A 39 -40.83 15.47 -30.00
N VAL A 40 -41.12 15.36 -28.71
CA VAL A 40 -42.49 15.18 -28.21
C VAL A 40 -42.78 16.14 -27.05
N GLY A 41 -43.95 16.70 -27.14
CA GLY A 41 -44.56 17.87 -26.58
C GLY A 41 -44.60 18.07 -25.06
N VAL A 42 -44.62 19.34 -24.75
CA VAL A 42 -44.86 19.95 -23.45
C VAL A 42 -46.39 19.91 -23.14
N THR A 43 -46.76 19.40 -21.96
CA THR A 43 -48.02 19.74 -21.30
C THR A 43 -47.74 20.41 -19.97
N GLN A 44 -48.20 21.67 -19.86
CA GLN A 44 -48.27 22.43 -18.63
C GLN A 44 -49.29 21.82 -17.66
N GLY A 45 -48.87 21.59 -16.42
CA GLY A 45 -49.75 21.27 -15.29
C GLY A 45 -49.38 22.15 -14.08
N SER A 46 -50.40 22.75 -13.54
CA SER A 46 -50.53 23.81 -12.55
C SER A 46 -49.65 23.72 -11.28
N ARG A 47 -49.28 24.93 -10.83
CA ARG A 47 -48.67 25.22 -9.52
C ARG A 47 -49.67 24.89 -8.39
N ASP A 48 -49.21 24.13 -7.40
CA ASP A 48 -49.68 24.21 -6.03
C ASP A 48 -48.48 24.39 -5.10
N GLU A 49 -48.43 25.54 -4.44
CA GLU A 49 -47.48 25.84 -3.38
C GLU A 49 -47.88 25.06 -2.11
N ALA A 50 -47.04 24.13 -1.71
CA ALA A 50 -47.08 23.58 -0.36
C ALA A 50 -45.67 23.66 0.25
N SER A 51 -45.50 24.54 1.21
CA SER A 51 -44.35 24.65 2.07
C SER A 51 -44.20 23.34 2.83
N SER A 52 -43.13 22.56 2.54
CA SER A 52 -42.72 21.44 3.38
C SER A 52 -41.30 21.68 3.85
N GLY A 53 -41.16 21.82 5.17
CA GLY A 53 -39.88 21.82 5.84
C GLY A 53 -39.06 20.60 5.37
N LYS A 54 -37.82 20.83 4.89
CA LYS A 54 -36.89 19.76 4.57
C LYS A 54 -36.54 19.04 5.87
N GLY A 55 -37.32 18.02 6.22
CA GLY A 55 -36.92 17.03 7.21
C GLY A 55 -35.68 16.31 6.67
N ILE A 56 -34.62 16.31 7.48
CA ILE A 56 -33.42 15.50 7.23
C ILE A 56 -33.89 14.05 7.21
N THR A 57 -33.95 13.45 6.02
CA THR A 57 -34.18 12.00 5.86
C THR A 57 -32.94 11.29 6.36
N VAL A 58 -32.96 10.84 7.60
CA VAL A 58 -31.94 9.92 8.12
C VAL A 58 -32.05 8.64 7.28
N SER A 59 -31.01 8.28 6.55
CA SER A 59 -30.95 7.00 5.84
C SER A 59 -31.20 5.88 6.85
N THR A 60 -32.15 5.01 6.58
CA THR A 60 -32.48 3.84 7.43
C THR A 60 -31.52 2.68 7.19
N GLN A 61 -30.59 2.80 6.25
CA GLN A 61 -29.58 1.78 5.93
C GLN A 61 -28.53 1.67 7.03
N SER A 62 -28.11 0.42 7.32
CA SER A 62 -27.01 0.15 8.24
C SER A 62 -25.66 0.71 7.70
N PRO A 63 -24.63 0.89 8.55
CA PRO A 63 -23.28 1.25 8.09
C PRO A 63 -22.77 0.33 6.99
N GLY A 64 -22.96 -0.97 7.15
CA GLY A 64 -22.53 -1.98 6.20
C GLY A 64 -23.20 -1.83 4.82
N GLU A 65 -24.53 -1.59 4.77
CA GLU A 65 -25.22 -1.37 3.50
C GLU A 65 -24.75 -0.09 2.80
N GLN A 66 -24.55 0.99 3.54
CA GLN A 66 -24.02 2.24 2.98
C GLN A 66 -22.60 2.03 2.42
N THR A 67 -21.79 1.18 3.07
CA THR A 67 -20.44 0.85 2.61
C THR A 67 -20.48 0.04 1.31
N VAL A 68 -21.36 -0.94 1.19
CA VAL A 68 -21.56 -1.72 -0.06
C VAL A 68 -21.93 -0.80 -1.22
N ASP A 69 -22.87 0.14 -1.00
CA ASP A 69 -23.29 1.08 -2.03
C ASP A 69 -22.18 2.03 -2.46
N LEU A 70 -21.40 2.54 -1.49
CA LEU A 70 -20.27 3.44 -1.77
C LEU A 70 -19.11 2.72 -2.46
N LEU A 71 -18.78 1.49 -2.02
CA LEU A 71 -17.79 0.63 -2.65
C LEU A 71 -18.12 0.42 -4.13
N ALA A 72 -19.36 0.05 -4.44
CA ALA A 72 -19.79 -0.16 -5.83
C ALA A 72 -19.63 1.11 -6.68
N ARG A 73 -19.84 2.30 -6.11
CA ARG A 73 -19.62 3.57 -6.80
C ARG A 73 -18.14 3.84 -7.03
N LEU A 74 -17.27 3.61 -6.03
CA LEU A 74 -15.82 3.80 -6.14
C LEU A 74 -15.21 2.86 -7.19
N VAL A 75 -15.53 1.56 -7.16
CA VAL A 75 -15.06 0.58 -8.15
C VAL A 75 -15.40 1.03 -9.58
N ARG A 76 -16.62 1.54 -9.82
CA ARG A 76 -17.06 2.01 -11.15
C ARG A 76 -16.33 3.25 -11.65
N LEU A 77 -15.63 3.98 -10.81
CA LEU A 77 -14.79 5.10 -11.25
C LEU A 77 -13.57 4.63 -12.01
N GLY A 78 -13.02 3.47 -11.68
CA GLY A 78 -11.86 2.90 -12.36
C GLY A 78 -10.65 3.86 -12.33
N CYS A 79 -10.26 4.33 -11.16
CA CYS A 79 -9.11 5.22 -10.99
C CYS A 79 -7.79 4.44 -11.15
N VAL A 80 -7.52 3.97 -12.37
CA VAL A 80 -6.37 3.11 -12.68
C VAL A 80 -5.09 3.91 -12.70
N ASN A 81 -4.15 3.54 -11.84
CA ASN A 81 -2.80 4.08 -11.77
C ASN A 81 -1.84 3.17 -12.55
N ASP A 82 -1.33 3.62 -13.68
CA ASP A 82 -0.40 2.90 -14.55
C ASP A 82 1.07 3.32 -14.32
N LEU A 83 1.37 3.91 -13.18
CA LEU A 83 2.68 4.44 -12.77
C LEU A 83 3.08 5.74 -13.50
N THR A 84 2.20 6.32 -14.32
CA THR A 84 2.43 7.63 -14.94
C THR A 84 1.70 8.73 -14.19
N ALA A 85 2.25 9.94 -14.18
CA ALA A 85 1.64 11.07 -13.48
C ALA A 85 0.26 11.44 -14.04
N ASP A 86 0.01 11.18 -15.31
CA ASP A 86 -1.23 11.53 -16.02
C ASP A 86 -2.33 10.44 -15.90
N SER A 87 -2.06 9.32 -15.20
CA SER A 87 -3.03 8.24 -14.93
C SER A 87 -3.73 8.42 -13.58
N GLY A 88 -4.48 7.43 -13.09
CA GLY A 88 -5.23 7.45 -11.82
C GLY A 88 -6.54 8.20 -11.97
N GLY A 89 -6.51 9.50 -11.93
CA GLY A 89 -7.71 10.36 -12.03
C GLY A 89 -8.56 10.29 -10.77
N GLU A 90 -7.92 10.25 -9.61
CA GLU A 90 -8.52 10.18 -8.27
C GLU A 90 -9.33 11.44 -7.95
N GLU A 91 -9.20 12.50 -8.74
CA GLU A 91 -10.11 13.65 -8.69
C GLU A 91 -11.59 13.23 -8.77
N ARG A 92 -11.92 12.18 -9.53
CA ARG A 92 -13.28 11.63 -9.62
C ARG A 92 -13.74 11.00 -8.31
N ALA A 93 -12.85 10.31 -7.61
CA ALA A 93 -13.12 9.78 -6.27
C ALA A 93 -13.27 10.90 -5.24
N ALA A 94 -12.42 11.93 -5.33
CA ALA A 94 -12.54 13.11 -4.49
C ALA A 94 -13.88 13.85 -4.71
N ASP A 95 -14.34 14.02 -5.97
CA ASP A 95 -15.65 14.62 -6.29
C ASP A 95 -16.79 13.82 -5.66
N LEU A 96 -16.78 12.50 -5.82
CA LEU A 96 -17.76 11.58 -5.27
C LEU A 96 -17.82 11.68 -3.73
N LEU A 97 -16.67 11.69 -3.08
CA LEU A 97 -16.57 11.70 -1.62
C LEU A 97 -16.91 13.09 -1.06
N GLU A 98 -16.52 14.19 -1.71
CA GLU A 98 -16.93 15.54 -1.30
C GLU A 98 -18.46 15.69 -1.33
N GLU A 99 -19.13 15.20 -2.39
CA GLU A 99 -20.60 15.13 -2.45
C GLU A 99 -21.17 14.26 -1.31
N PHE A 100 -20.51 13.16 -0.98
CA PHE A 100 -20.91 12.24 0.08
C PHE A 100 -20.93 12.89 1.47
N PHE A 101 -20.05 13.87 1.73
CA PHE A 101 -19.97 14.63 2.98
C PHE A 101 -20.74 15.95 2.95
N ALA A 102 -21.38 16.30 1.84
CA ALA A 102 -22.07 17.59 1.71
C ALA A 102 -23.10 17.85 2.82
N GLY A 103 -23.05 19.05 3.41
CA GLY A 103 -23.97 19.50 4.45
C GLY A 103 -23.68 18.98 5.87
N LEU A 104 -22.57 18.31 6.08
CA LEU A 104 -22.10 17.86 7.39
C LEU A 104 -21.11 18.88 8.01
N PRO A 105 -20.94 18.89 9.33
CA PRO A 105 -20.05 19.79 10.02
C PRO A 105 -18.58 19.32 9.94
N VAL A 106 -18.05 19.18 8.74
CA VAL A 106 -16.67 18.80 8.45
C VAL A 106 -15.98 19.87 7.63
N SER A 107 -14.68 20.02 7.77
CA SER A 107 -13.85 20.75 6.83
C SER A 107 -13.32 19.79 5.77
N ILE A 108 -13.22 20.27 4.53
CA ILE A 108 -12.75 19.47 3.39
C ILE A 108 -11.62 20.26 2.71
N GLU A 109 -10.49 19.58 2.52
CA GLU A 109 -9.36 20.10 1.76
C GLU A 109 -9.02 19.15 0.61
N ARG A 110 -8.73 19.71 -0.57
CA ARG A 110 -8.22 18.97 -1.73
C ARG A 110 -6.75 19.30 -1.91
N ILE A 111 -5.91 18.29 -1.94
CA ILE A 111 -4.47 18.41 -2.18
C ILE A 111 -4.18 17.77 -3.52
N THR A 112 -3.80 18.59 -4.51
CA THR A 112 -3.63 18.16 -5.90
C THR A 112 -2.21 18.51 -6.37
N PRO A 113 -1.22 17.67 -6.09
CA PRO A 113 0.16 17.91 -6.53
C PRO A 113 0.34 17.91 -8.04
N HIS A 114 -0.50 17.14 -8.75
CA HIS A 114 -0.56 17.04 -10.20
C HIS A 114 -2.03 17.00 -10.66
N PRO A 115 -2.39 17.57 -11.83
CA PRO A 115 -3.76 17.48 -12.35
C PRO A 115 -4.28 16.03 -12.38
N GLY A 116 -5.48 15.81 -11.82
CA GLY A 116 -6.10 14.49 -11.70
C GLY A 116 -5.65 13.66 -10.50
N ARG A 117 -4.52 13.97 -9.86
CA ARG A 117 -4.00 13.32 -8.66
C ARG A 117 -4.43 14.08 -7.42
N THR A 118 -5.62 13.80 -6.93
CA THR A 118 -6.23 14.55 -5.83
C THR A 118 -6.46 13.67 -4.62
N THR A 119 -5.79 13.99 -3.53
CA THR A 119 -6.09 13.48 -2.18
C THR A 119 -7.14 14.39 -1.55
N LEU A 120 -8.22 13.79 -1.02
CA LEU A 120 -9.25 14.49 -0.25
C LEU A 120 -9.03 14.29 1.23
N VAL A 121 -8.95 15.37 2.00
CA VAL A 121 -8.85 15.35 3.46
C VAL A 121 -10.16 15.88 4.04
N VAL A 122 -10.82 15.06 4.87
CA VAL A 122 -12.08 15.40 5.55
C VAL A 122 -11.82 15.40 7.04
N THR A 123 -11.95 16.55 7.69
CA THR A 123 -11.68 16.71 9.12
C THR A 123 -12.96 17.00 9.88
N LEU A 124 -13.24 16.20 10.91
CA LEU A 124 -14.23 16.45 11.92
C LEU A 124 -13.51 16.83 13.23
N GLU A 125 -13.66 18.07 13.65
CA GLU A 125 -13.06 18.56 14.88
C GLU A 125 -13.70 17.92 16.11
N GLY A 126 -12.85 17.55 17.08
CA GLY A 126 -13.29 17.09 18.39
C GLY A 126 -13.82 18.24 19.28
N SER A 127 -14.61 17.90 20.28
CA SER A 127 -15.17 18.90 21.22
C SER A 127 -14.15 19.43 22.23
N GLU A 128 -13.01 18.75 22.40
CA GLU A 128 -11.95 19.10 23.36
C GLU A 128 -10.61 19.35 22.60
N PRO A 129 -10.52 20.39 21.75
CA PRO A 129 -9.29 20.67 21.02
C PRO A 129 -8.19 21.08 22.02
N GLY A 130 -7.06 20.36 21.99
CA GLY A 130 -5.93 20.58 22.89
C GLY A 130 -5.98 19.81 24.21
N SER A 131 -6.99 18.96 24.45
CA SER A 131 -6.93 17.91 25.47
C SER A 131 -5.88 16.86 25.07
N ASP A 132 -5.39 16.05 26.04
CA ASP A 132 -4.36 14.99 25.80
C ASP A 132 -4.83 13.87 24.83
N GLY A 133 -5.89 14.11 24.07
CA GLY A 133 -6.51 13.15 23.15
C GLY A 133 -5.87 13.19 21.77
N THR A 134 -5.09 12.15 21.42
CA THR A 134 -4.52 11.95 20.10
C THR A 134 -5.61 11.82 19.03
N PRO A 135 -5.63 12.64 17.95
CA PRO A 135 -6.56 12.51 16.84
C PRO A 135 -6.42 11.14 16.16
N LEU A 136 -7.48 10.68 15.49
CA LEU A 136 -7.44 9.48 14.67
C LEU A 136 -7.51 9.87 13.19
N THR A 137 -6.56 9.38 12.40
CA THR A 137 -6.55 9.53 10.96
C THR A 137 -6.86 8.17 10.30
N LEU A 138 -7.87 8.14 9.45
CA LEU A 138 -8.22 6.99 8.60
C LEU A 138 -7.68 7.27 7.20
N VAL A 139 -6.76 6.44 6.72
CA VAL A 139 -6.10 6.63 5.42
C VAL A 139 -6.51 5.49 4.49
N GLY A 140 -7.20 5.82 3.39
CA GLY A 140 -7.57 4.84 2.39
C GLY A 140 -7.28 5.39 1.00
N HIS A 141 -6.56 4.61 0.16
CA HIS A 141 -6.29 5.04 -1.21
C HIS A 141 -7.51 4.84 -2.12
N THR A 142 -7.51 5.55 -3.23
CA THR A 142 -8.62 5.59 -4.20
C THR A 142 -8.18 5.18 -5.61
N ASP A 143 -6.88 5.08 -5.86
CA ASP A 143 -6.33 4.49 -7.06
C ASP A 143 -6.32 2.96 -6.97
N VAL A 144 -6.17 2.32 -8.12
CA VAL A 144 -6.11 0.87 -8.28
C VAL A 144 -5.11 0.50 -9.38
N VAL A 145 -4.48 -0.68 -9.29
CA VAL A 145 -3.55 -1.14 -10.31
C VAL A 145 -4.24 -1.45 -11.65
N PRO A 146 -3.49 -1.46 -12.78
CA PRO A 146 -4.02 -1.81 -14.09
C PRO A 146 -4.63 -3.21 -14.17
N VAL A 147 -5.50 -3.40 -15.14
CA VAL A 147 -6.15 -4.69 -15.44
C VAL A 147 -5.78 -5.17 -16.84
N ASP A 148 -5.66 -6.49 -16.99
CA ASP A 148 -5.65 -7.15 -18.29
C ASP A 148 -7.06 -7.71 -18.53
N GLU A 149 -7.94 -6.90 -19.13
CA GLU A 149 -9.36 -7.24 -19.33
C GLU A 149 -9.59 -8.61 -19.97
N ALA A 150 -8.64 -9.05 -20.84
CA ALA A 150 -8.75 -10.34 -21.51
C ALA A 150 -8.67 -11.54 -20.54
N LYS A 151 -8.17 -11.33 -19.33
CA LYS A 151 -8.04 -12.36 -18.28
C LYS A 151 -9.11 -12.28 -17.20
N TRP A 152 -9.96 -11.25 -17.25
CA TRP A 152 -11.08 -11.12 -16.31
C TRP A 152 -12.30 -11.86 -16.84
N THR A 153 -12.98 -12.60 -15.97
CA THR A 153 -14.24 -13.30 -16.31
C THR A 153 -15.45 -12.41 -16.23
N ARG A 154 -15.32 -11.23 -15.59
CA ARG A 154 -16.34 -10.18 -15.43
C ARG A 154 -15.75 -8.82 -15.75
N ASP A 155 -16.61 -7.80 -15.90
CA ASP A 155 -16.15 -6.41 -16.03
C ASP A 155 -15.42 -5.98 -14.74
N PRO A 156 -14.11 -5.68 -14.79
CA PRO A 156 -13.33 -5.31 -13.62
C PRO A 156 -13.78 -4.02 -12.92
N PHE A 157 -14.57 -3.20 -13.60
CA PHE A 157 -15.10 -1.95 -13.06
C PHE A 157 -16.64 -1.94 -12.99
N GLY A 158 -17.29 -3.09 -13.23
CA GLY A 158 -18.73 -3.23 -13.17
C GLY A 158 -19.30 -3.22 -11.76
N ALA A 159 -18.51 -3.55 -10.74
CA ALA A 159 -18.96 -3.81 -9.37
C ALA A 159 -20.17 -4.75 -9.35
N GLN A 160 -20.08 -5.85 -10.09
CA GLN A 160 -21.14 -6.82 -10.24
C GLN A 160 -21.27 -7.63 -8.95
N ILE A 161 -22.51 -7.80 -8.49
CA ILE A 161 -22.80 -8.60 -7.29
C ILE A 161 -23.48 -9.89 -7.71
N GLU A 162 -22.87 -11.03 -7.38
CA GLU A 162 -23.39 -12.37 -7.60
C GLU A 162 -23.22 -13.20 -6.34
N ASP A 163 -24.24 -13.89 -5.90
CA ASP A 163 -24.23 -14.82 -4.75
C ASP A 163 -23.63 -14.20 -3.46
N GLY A 164 -23.86 -12.90 -3.24
CA GLY A 164 -23.36 -12.19 -2.07
C GLY A 164 -21.89 -11.78 -2.15
N VAL A 165 -21.28 -11.83 -3.33
CA VAL A 165 -19.90 -11.42 -3.62
C VAL A 165 -19.91 -10.26 -4.61
N MET A 166 -19.13 -9.21 -4.34
CA MET A 166 -18.88 -8.10 -5.28
C MET A 166 -17.57 -8.35 -6.01
N TRP A 167 -17.63 -8.32 -7.33
CA TRP A 167 -16.48 -8.50 -8.23
C TRP A 167 -16.01 -7.15 -8.77
N GLY A 168 -14.72 -6.90 -8.71
CA GLY A 168 -14.13 -5.70 -9.28
C GLY A 168 -12.74 -5.38 -8.75
N ARG A 169 -11.94 -4.72 -9.58
CA ARG A 169 -10.62 -4.22 -9.20
C ARG A 169 -10.75 -3.18 -8.07
N GLY A 170 -9.96 -3.34 -7.00
CA GLY A 170 -10.00 -2.50 -5.83
C GLY A 170 -10.99 -2.97 -4.75
N THR A 171 -11.74 -4.06 -4.98
CA THR A 171 -12.69 -4.57 -3.96
C THR A 171 -11.99 -5.08 -2.71
N VAL A 172 -10.75 -5.58 -2.82
CA VAL A 172 -9.90 -6.01 -1.71
C VAL A 172 -8.82 -4.96 -1.43
N ASP A 173 -8.19 -4.43 -2.45
CA ASP A 173 -7.09 -3.46 -2.37
C ASP A 173 -7.50 -2.13 -2.99
N MET A 174 -7.91 -1.12 -2.17
CA MET A 174 -8.44 -1.20 -0.80
C MET A 174 -9.80 -0.47 -0.70
N LEU A 175 -10.53 -0.32 -1.84
CA LEU A 175 -11.73 0.55 -1.91
C LEU A 175 -12.83 0.15 -0.91
N HIS A 176 -12.91 -1.13 -0.47
CA HIS A 176 -13.87 -1.52 0.57
C HIS A 176 -13.56 -0.85 1.91
N LEU A 177 -12.27 -0.74 2.27
CA LEU A 177 -11.83 -0.04 3.47
C LEU A 177 -12.02 1.47 3.31
N THR A 178 -11.64 2.05 2.17
CA THR A 178 -11.87 3.47 1.86
C THR A 178 -13.34 3.84 1.98
N ALA A 179 -14.25 2.98 1.46
CA ALA A 179 -15.70 3.15 1.59
C ALA A 179 -16.15 3.05 3.06
N ALA A 180 -15.65 2.06 3.81
CA ALA A 180 -15.97 1.89 5.24
C ALA A 180 -15.51 3.11 6.07
N MET A 181 -14.28 3.61 5.83
CA MET A 181 -13.73 4.78 6.48
C MET A 181 -14.58 6.03 6.21
N ALA A 182 -14.98 6.25 4.96
CA ALA A 182 -15.85 7.38 4.59
C ALA A 182 -17.22 7.27 5.27
N VAL A 183 -17.85 6.08 5.27
CA VAL A 183 -19.16 5.85 5.90
C VAL A 183 -19.11 6.06 7.41
N VAL A 184 -18.08 5.52 8.08
CA VAL A 184 -17.91 5.68 9.54
C VAL A 184 -17.68 7.15 9.89
N THR A 185 -16.80 7.85 9.17
CA THR A 185 -16.56 9.30 9.37
C THR A 185 -17.86 10.09 9.19
N ARG A 186 -18.65 9.78 8.15
CA ARG A 186 -19.96 10.41 7.91
C ARG A 186 -20.93 10.19 9.06
N GLN A 187 -20.94 9.02 9.67
CA GLN A 187 -21.84 8.72 10.81
C GLN A 187 -21.43 9.49 12.04
N VAL A 188 -20.14 9.58 12.36
CA VAL A 188 -19.65 10.39 13.48
C VAL A 188 -19.96 11.87 13.23
N ALA A 189 -19.81 12.37 12.01
CA ALA A 189 -20.15 13.75 11.63
C ALA A 189 -21.67 14.04 11.75
N ARG A 190 -22.55 13.07 11.44
CA ARG A 190 -24.00 13.19 11.65
C ARG A 190 -24.37 13.27 13.14
N ARG A 191 -23.68 12.54 14.01
CA ARG A 191 -23.88 12.66 15.46
C ARG A 191 -23.42 14.04 15.95
N ALA A 192 -22.30 14.53 15.47
CA ALA A 192 -21.82 15.88 15.76
C ALA A 192 -22.83 16.95 15.32
N GLN A 193 -23.48 16.78 14.17
CA GLN A 193 -24.52 17.69 13.66
C GLN A 193 -25.74 17.81 14.57
N VAL A 194 -26.06 16.78 15.33
CA VAL A 194 -27.17 16.79 16.31
C VAL A 194 -26.72 17.08 17.74
N GLY A 195 -25.49 17.56 17.92
CA GLY A 195 -24.97 18.01 19.24
C GLY A 195 -24.20 16.93 20.00
N GLU A 196 -23.79 15.85 19.36
CA GLU A 196 -22.99 14.77 19.94
C GLU A 196 -21.61 14.66 19.24
N PRO A 197 -20.75 15.70 19.30
CA PRO A 197 -19.43 15.64 18.70
C PRO A 197 -18.53 14.63 19.43
N PRO A 198 -17.54 14.01 18.73
CA PRO A 198 -16.55 13.18 19.40
C PRO A 198 -15.64 14.03 20.29
N ALA A 199 -15.01 13.43 21.31
CA ALA A 199 -14.05 14.14 22.15
C ALA A 199 -12.77 14.49 21.38
N ARG A 200 -12.22 13.53 20.62
CA ARG A 200 -11.02 13.67 19.78
C ARG A 200 -11.41 13.95 18.33
N SER A 201 -10.56 14.65 17.60
CA SER A 201 -10.75 14.87 16.16
C SER A 201 -10.61 13.57 15.36
N LEU A 202 -11.42 13.45 14.30
CA LEU A 202 -11.38 12.38 13.33
C LEU A 202 -11.05 12.95 11.95
N VAL A 203 -10.05 12.38 11.30
CA VAL A 203 -9.67 12.76 9.94
C VAL A 203 -9.81 11.55 9.02
N PHE A 204 -10.44 11.74 7.87
CA PHE A 204 -10.46 10.77 6.79
C PHE A 204 -9.69 11.33 5.60
N VAL A 205 -8.73 10.54 5.13
CA VAL A 205 -7.87 10.85 3.98
C VAL A 205 -8.17 9.85 2.88
N ALA A 206 -8.79 10.32 1.80
CA ALA A 206 -8.94 9.55 0.57
C ALA A 206 -7.72 9.82 -0.31
N ALA A 207 -6.71 8.97 -0.18
CA ALA A 207 -5.39 9.16 -0.74
C ALA A 207 -5.35 8.87 -2.25
N ALA A 208 -4.52 9.63 -2.96
CA ALA A 208 -4.15 9.37 -4.35
C ALA A 208 -2.78 8.69 -4.42
N ASP A 209 -2.50 7.98 -5.52
CA ASP A 209 -1.16 7.56 -5.95
C ASP A 209 -0.46 6.54 -5.03
N GLU A 210 -1.18 5.79 -4.21
CA GLU A 210 -0.56 4.78 -3.32
C GLU A 210 0.11 3.68 -4.15
N GLU A 211 -0.57 3.15 -5.15
CA GLU A 211 -0.16 2.04 -6.01
C GLU A 211 1.12 2.34 -6.84
N ALA A 212 1.45 3.63 -7.00
CA ALA A 212 2.71 4.10 -7.59
C ALA A 212 3.71 4.63 -6.54
N ARG A 213 3.66 4.13 -5.32
CA ARG A 213 4.49 4.54 -4.16
C ARG A 213 4.21 5.93 -3.62
N GLY A 214 3.10 6.57 -3.99
CA GLY A 214 2.62 7.81 -3.43
C GLY A 214 3.48 9.04 -3.70
N GLY A 215 4.27 9.04 -4.78
CA GLY A 215 5.08 10.20 -5.17
C GLY A 215 4.26 11.47 -5.43
N LEU A 216 2.95 11.33 -5.64
CA LEU A 216 1.96 12.39 -5.77
C LEU A 216 0.81 12.25 -4.74
N GLY A 217 0.96 11.36 -3.75
CA GLY A 217 0.00 11.02 -2.71
C GLY A 217 0.48 11.36 -1.30
N VAL A 218 0.23 10.44 -0.35
CA VAL A 218 0.52 10.63 1.08
C VAL A 218 2.01 10.89 1.37
N PRO A 219 3.00 10.19 0.79
CA PRO A 219 4.40 10.55 0.93
C PRO A 219 4.72 11.97 0.49
N TRP A 220 4.18 12.42 -0.66
CA TRP A 220 4.35 13.81 -1.11
C TRP A 220 3.76 14.81 -0.11
N ILE A 221 2.58 14.51 0.44
CA ILE A 221 1.93 15.35 1.46
C ILE A 221 2.80 15.41 2.71
N GLY A 222 3.32 14.27 3.17
CA GLY A 222 4.25 14.21 4.28
C GLY A 222 5.45 15.17 4.12
N ASP A 223 6.03 15.22 2.93
CA ASP A 223 7.22 16.04 2.66
C ASP A 223 6.90 17.53 2.41
N ASN A 224 5.76 17.85 1.77
CA ASN A 224 5.45 19.18 1.29
C ASN A 224 4.34 19.91 2.07
N ARG A 225 3.43 19.17 2.71
CA ARG A 225 2.29 19.65 3.47
C ARG A 225 2.13 18.89 4.79
N PRO A 226 3.18 18.84 5.65
CA PRO A 226 3.19 18.04 6.87
C PRO A 226 2.07 18.35 7.85
N ASP A 227 1.48 19.53 7.77
CA ASP A 227 0.39 20.00 8.63
C ASP A 227 -1.01 19.77 8.02
N ALA A 228 -1.11 19.09 6.87
CA ALA A 228 -2.39 18.84 6.21
C ALA A 228 -3.35 17.98 7.04
N PHE A 229 -2.81 17.06 7.84
CA PHE A 229 -3.57 16.24 8.79
C PHE A 229 -2.63 15.64 9.85
N PRO A 230 -3.18 15.18 11.01
CA PRO A 230 -2.40 14.56 12.07
C PRO A 230 -1.78 13.23 11.64
N TRP A 231 -0.55 12.98 12.08
CA TRP A 231 0.19 11.74 11.81
C TRP A 231 0.30 10.82 13.05
N ASP A 232 -0.23 11.26 14.20
CA ASP A 232 0.01 10.65 15.51
C ASP A 232 -0.55 9.23 15.62
N ALA A 233 -1.78 9.01 15.15
CA ALA A 233 -2.43 7.70 15.15
C ALA A 233 -3.23 7.50 13.87
N ALA A 234 -2.92 6.43 13.13
CA ALA A 234 -3.53 6.16 11.84
C ALA A 234 -4.01 4.71 11.70
N LEU A 235 -5.09 4.52 10.96
CA LEU A 235 -5.56 3.23 10.46
C LEU A 235 -5.55 3.26 8.94
N SER A 236 -5.14 2.14 8.34
CA SER A 236 -5.22 1.91 6.90
C SER A 236 -5.50 0.44 6.61
N GLU A 237 -4.99 -0.08 5.53
CA GLU A 237 -5.27 -1.36 4.92
C GLU A 237 -4.54 -2.57 5.51
N MET A 238 -4.94 -3.76 5.01
CA MET A 238 -4.23 -5.02 5.13
C MET A 238 -4.28 -5.69 6.51
N GLY A 239 -5.47 -5.78 7.09
CA GLY A 239 -5.69 -6.54 8.33
C GLY A 239 -6.99 -7.33 8.32
N GLY A 240 -7.32 -8.01 9.42
CA GLY A 240 -8.60 -8.67 9.65
C GLY A 240 -8.72 -10.09 9.07
N ALA A 241 -7.83 -10.52 8.22
CA ALA A 241 -7.82 -11.88 7.67
C ALA A 241 -7.46 -12.93 8.73
N HIS A 242 -7.84 -14.18 8.48
CA HIS A 242 -7.68 -15.26 9.45
C HIS A 242 -6.43 -16.13 9.18
N ILE A 243 -5.81 -16.60 10.26
CA ILE A 243 -4.85 -17.70 10.22
C ILE A 243 -5.47 -18.87 10.97
N ARG A 244 -5.62 -20.01 10.28
CA ARG A 244 -6.14 -21.23 10.88
C ARG A 244 -4.99 -22.08 11.40
N GLY A 245 -4.91 -22.24 12.71
CA GLY A 245 -3.92 -23.09 13.37
C GLY A 245 -4.14 -24.57 13.07
N ARG A 246 -3.08 -25.35 13.06
CA ARG A 246 -3.08 -26.79 12.75
C ARG A 246 -3.85 -27.64 13.79
N ARG A 247 -4.02 -27.10 15.00
CA ARG A 247 -4.77 -27.76 16.09
C ARG A 247 -6.19 -27.23 16.24
N GLY A 248 -6.62 -26.36 15.32
CA GLY A 248 -7.97 -25.79 15.28
C GLY A 248 -8.09 -24.43 15.93
N GLY A 249 -6.99 -23.79 16.31
CA GLY A 249 -6.97 -22.40 16.73
C GLY A 249 -7.34 -21.47 15.58
N ASP A 250 -7.84 -20.29 15.93
CA ASP A 250 -8.13 -19.21 14.99
C ASP A 250 -7.41 -17.94 15.44
N SER A 251 -6.86 -17.19 14.49
CA SER A 251 -6.20 -15.92 14.74
C SER A 251 -6.60 -14.91 13.69
N VAL A 252 -6.79 -13.65 14.11
CA VAL A 252 -7.10 -12.53 13.21
C VAL A 252 -5.90 -11.60 13.17
N VAL A 253 -5.44 -11.25 11.99
CA VAL A 253 -4.22 -10.45 11.83
C VAL A 253 -4.49 -8.95 11.94
N VAL A 254 -3.55 -8.23 12.58
CA VAL A 254 -3.45 -6.77 12.55
C VAL A 254 -2.07 -6.42 12.00
N VAL A 255 -2.01 -5.66 10.92
CA VAL A 255 -0.73 -5.24 10.35
C VAL A 255 -0.14 -4.11 11.19
N VAL A 256 1.02 -4.37 11.78
CA VAL A 256 1.71 -3.41 12.66
C VAL A 256 2.90 -2.73 11.99
N GLY A 257 3.32 -3.23 10.83
CA GLY A 257 4.50 -2.71 10.15
C GLY A 257 4.65 -3.27 8.74
N GLU A 258 5.66 -2.78 8.06
CA GLU A 258 5.97 -3.14 6.68
C GLU A 258 7.47 -3.19 6.45
N LYS A 259 7.87 -3.96 5.45
CA LYS A 259 9.27 -4.02 5.02
C LYS A 259 9.70 -2.73 4.37
N GLY A 260 10.99 -2.43 4.51
CA GLY A 260 11.64 -1.35 3.77
C GLY A 260 12.02 -1.78 2.35
N ALA A 261 12.50 -0.81 1.56
CA ALA A 261 13.07 -1.04 0.24
C ALA A 261 14.48 -0.46 0.18
N ALA A 262 15.46 -1.29 -0.15
CA ALA A 262 16.87 -0.93 -0.25
C ALA A 262 17.42 -1.36 -1.61
N GLN A 263 16.92 -0.75 -2.70
CA GLN A 263 17.30 -1.17 -4.05
C GLN A 263 18.75 -0.81 -4.36
N ARG A 264 19.46 -1.74 -4.99
CA ARG A 264 20.88 -1.59 -5.33
C ARG A 264 21.12 -1.88 -6.80
N ARG A 265 22.12 -1.19 -7.37
CA ARG A 265 22.74 -1.57 -8.63
C ARG A 265 24.19 -1.94 -8.38
N LEU A 266 24.56 -3.14 -8.78
CA LEU A 266 25.92 -3.62 -8.72
C LEU A 266 26.60 -3.35 -10.06
N HIS A 267 27.67 -2.55 -10.06
CA HIS A 267 28.53 -2.32 -11.21
C HIS A 267 29.68 -3.31 -11.17
N ILE A 268 29.71 -4.23 -12.13
CA ILE A 268 30.61 -5.39 -12.14
C ILE A 268 31.68 -5.18 -13.22
N ARG A 269 32.94 -5.19 -12.80
CA ARG A 269 34.09 -5.02 -13.70
C ARG A 269 34.66 -6.37 -14.14
N GLY A 270 35.01 -6.47 -15.42
CA GLY A 270 35.68 -7.61 -16.02
C GLY A 270 36.84 -7.19 -16.91
N ASP A 271 37.53 -8.19 -17.47
CA ASP A 271 38.64 -7.95 -18.37
C ASP A 271 38.13 -7.73 -19.81
N ALA A 272 38.55 -6.64 -20.42
CA ALA A 272 38.28 -6.38 -21.84
C ALA A 272 39.20 -7.23 -22.72
N GLY A 273 38.71 -7.62 -23.89
CA GLY A 273 39.54 -8.36 -24.86
C GLY A 273 38.82 -8.74 -26.14
N HIS A 274 39.60 -9.33 -27.06
CA HIS A 274 39.04 -9.92 -28.26
C HIS A 274 38.50 -11.32 -27.92
N GLY A 275 37.26 -11.62 -28.31
CA GLY A 275 36.58 -12.89 -27.96
C GLY A 275 37.29 -14.16 -28.44
N SER A 276 38.22 -14.07 -29.44
CA SER A 276 39.02 -15.21 -29.89
C SER A 276 40.26 -15.50 -29.01
N VAL A 277 40.58 -14.64 -28.04
CA VAL A 277 41.79 -14.78 -27.16
C VAL A 277 41.39 -14.63 -25.69
N PRO A 278 40.55 -15.52 -25.16
CA PRO A 278 39.98 -15.38 -23.79
C PRO A 278 40.91 -15.87 -22.66
N LEU A 279 41.98 -16.58 -22.98
CA LEU A 279 42.85 -17.22 -22.01
C LEU A 279 43.43 -16.21 -21.00
N GLY A 280 43.26 -16.51 -19.69
CA GLY A 280 43.75 -15.67 -18.58
C GLY A 280 42.97 -14.39 -18.33
N ARG A 281 41.76 -14.29 -18.87
CA ARG A 281 40.84 -13.15 -18.71
C ARG A 281 39.48 -13.64 -18.21
N THR A 282 38.85 -12.84 -17.35
CA THR A 282 37.49 -13.06 -16.89
C THR A 282 36.62 -11.88 -17.34
N SER A 283 35.73 -12.11 -18.29
CA SER A 283 34.83 -11.05 -18.79
C SER A 283 33.84 -10.59 -17.73
N ALA A 284 33.25 -9.40 -17.90
CA ALA A 284 32.20 -8.93 -17.02
C ALA A 284 30.92 -9.81 -17.07
N VAL A 285 30.69 -10.54 -18.17
CA VAL A 285 29.59 -11.55 -18.26
C VAL A 285 29.86 -12.72 -17.32
N GLU A 286 31.07 -13.24 -17.30
CA GLU A 286 31.46 -14.36 -16.43
C GLU A 286 31.40 -13.95 -14.95
N ARG A 287 31.87 -12.74 -14.61
CA ARG A 287 31.75 -12.21 -13.24
C ARG A 287 30.32 -11.92 -12.82
N LEU A 288 29.46 -11.43 -13.73
CA LEU A 288 28.04 -11.28 -13.45
C LEU A 288 27.40 -12.63 -13.04
N ALA A 289 27.73 -13.71 -13.75
CA ALA A 289 27.24 -15.04 -13.40
C ALA A 289 27.73 -15.52 -12.02
N GLN A 290 29.00 -15.24 -11.69
CA GLN A 290 29.58 -15.56 -10.38
C GLN A 290 28.93 -14.74 -9.25
N VAL A 291 28.73 -13.43 -9.44
CA VAL A 291 28.06 -12.52 -8.51
C VAL A 291 26.62 -12.98 -8.29
N SER A 292 25.87 -13.27 -9.38
CA SER A 292 24.49 -13.76 -9.29
C SER A 292 24.39 -15.06 -8.50
N ALA A 293 25.28 -16.00 -8.73
CA ALA A 293 25.34 -17.27 -8.01
C ALA A 293 25.69 -17.08 -6.51
N ALA A 294 26.64 -16.20 -6.20
CA ALA A 294 27.02 -15.88 -4.84
C ALA A 294 25.86 -15.27 -4.05
N LEU A 295 25.16 -14.30 -4.62
CA LEU A 295 23.97 -13.69 -4.00
C LEU A 295 22.84 -14.68 -3.79
N SER A 296 22.62 -15.62 -4.74
CA SER A 296 21.60 -16.66 -4.62
C SER A 296 21.91 -17.70 -3.55
N ALA A 297 23.18 -17.93 -3.25
CA ALA A 297 23.63 -18.87 -2.21
C ALA A 297 23.77 -18.22 -0.84
N ALA A 298 23.67 -16.90 -0.75
CA ALA A 298 23.87 -16.16 0.49
C ALA A 298 22.74 -16.39 1.49
N ARG A 299 23.08 -16.31 2.77
CA ARG A 299 22.10 -16.24 3.87
C ARG A 299 21.90 -14.76 4.22
N TRP A 300 20.64 -14.37 4.22
CA TRP A 300 20.22 -13.01 4.53
C TRP A 300 19.72 -12.90 5.98
N PRO A 301 19.76 -11.71 6.62
CA PRO A 301 19.23 -11.52 7.97
C PRO A 301 17.78 -11.99 8.11
N THR A 302 17.47 -12.58 9.26
CA THR A 302 16.15 -13.14 9.60
C THR A 302 15.53 -12.44 10.79
N ALA A 303 14.19 -12.37 10.82
CA ALA A 303 13.43 -11.85 11.95
C ALA A 303 13.48 -12.83 13.13
N THR A 304 13.63 -12.29 14.33
CA THR A 304 13.58 -13.03 15.61
C THR A 304 12.81 -12.24 16.68
N ASP A 305 12.02 -11.25 16.25
CA ASP A 305 11.23 -10.40 17.13
C ASP A 305 9.89 -11.03 17.54
N GLU A 306 9.18 -10.38 18.46
CA GLU A 306 7.90 -10.89 18.96
C GLU A 306 6.77 -10.83 17.91
N VAL A 307 6.85 -9.97 16.88
CA VAL A 307 5.87 -9.93 15.79
C VAL A 307 5.98 -11.22 14.97
N TRP A 308 7.19 -11.59 14.58
CA TRP A 308 7.44 -12.86 13.91
C TRP A 308 7.08 -14.07 14.78
N ALA A 309 7.47 -14.05 16.06
CA ALA A 309 7.14 -15.12 16.99
C ALA A 309 5.62 -15.29 17.15
N GLY A 310 4.88 -14.20 17.25
CA GLY A 310 3.40 -14.19 17.30
C GLY A 310 2.78 -14.81 16.06
N PHE A 311 3.28 -14.43 14.87
CA PHE A 311 2.84 -15.00 13.60
C PHE A 311 3.08 -16.52 13.53
N VAL A 312 4.27 -16.98 13.92
CA VAL A 312 4.61 -18.43 13.93
C VAL A 312 3.69 -19.20 14.88
N ARG A 313 3.46 -18.69 16.10
CA ARG A 313 2.59 -19.34 17.10
C ARG A 313 1.14 -19.49 16.62
N ALA A 314 0.65 -18.58 15.76
CA ALA A 314 -0.71 -18.67 15.20
C ALA A 314 -0.93 -19.93 14.35
N PHE A 315 0.13 -20.54 13.82
CA PHE A 315 0.05 -21.78 13.03
C PHE A 315 0.02 -23.04 13.88
N GLU A 316 0.32 -22.96 15.20
CA GLU A 316 0.31 -24.10 16.11
C GLU A 316 1.20 -25.27 15.65
N PHE A 317 2.43 -24.97 15.21
CA PHE A 317 3.41 -25.98 14.81
C PHE A 317 3.80 -26.91 15.96
N GLU A 318 4.49 -28.02 15.64
CA GLU A 318 5.18 -28.81 16.65
C GLU A 318 6.31 -28.03 17.29
N GLU A 319 6.56 -28.21 18.58
CA GLU A 319 7.48 -27.41 19.41
C GLU A 319 8.88 -27.22 18.79
N ALA A 320 9.44 -28.27 18.18
CA ALA A 320 10.76 -28.17 17.55
C ALA A 320 10.77 -27.27 16.32
N THR A 321 9.74 -27.36 15.48
CA THR A 321 9.55 -26.49 14.29
C THR A 321 9.29 -25.04 14.72
N GLU A 322 8.37 -24.84 15.65
CA GLU A 322 8.05 -23.51 16.19
C GLU A 322 9.31 -22.84 16.76
N THR A 323 10.06 -23.54 17.61
CA THR A 323 11.30 -23.03 18.20
C THR A 323 12.33 -22.66 17.15
N SER A 324 12.54 -23.50 16.12
CA SER A 324 13.52 -23.20 15.07
C SER A 324 13.13 -22.02 14.19
N LEU A 325 11.84 -21.87 13.88
CA LEU A 325 11.31 -20.72 13.15
C LEU A 325 11.48 -19.42 13.94
N ILE A 326 11.09 -19.41 15.21
CA ILE A 326 11.20 -18.22 16.08
C ILE A 326 12.65 -17.78 16.28
N ASN A 327 13.57 -18.74 16.42
CA ASN A 327 14.99 -18.45 16.64
C ASN A 327 15.79 -18.19 15.34
N GLY A 328 15.13 -18.20 14.16
CA GLY A 328 15.80 -17.97 12.87
C GLY A 328 16.79 -19.08 12.47
N THR A 329 16.63 -20.30 13.03
CA THR A 329 17.47 -21.48 12.74
C THR A 329 16.79 -22.52 11.88
N TYR A 330 15.58 -22.22 11.38
CA TYR A 330 14.84 -23.10 10.50
C TYR A 330 15.50 -23.17 9.12
N GLU A 331 15.80 -24.42 8.68
CA GLU A 331 16.46 -24.67 7.38
C GLU A 331 15.51 -25.27 6.32
N GLY A 332 14.21 -25.33 6.61
CA GLY A 332 13.20 -25.82 5.67
C GLY A 332 12.81 -24.80 4.60
N ASP A 333 11.95 -25.23 3.69
CA ASP A 333 11.48 -24.46 2.55
C ASP A 333 10.20 -23.65 2.81
N TYR A 334 9.79 -23.52 4.08
CA TYR A 334 8.54 -22.85 4.50
C TYR A 334 7.24 -23.53 3.99
N ALA A 335 7.31 -24.67 3.31
CA ALA A 335 6.13 -25.42 2.83
C ALA A 335 5.12 -25.72 3.94
N GLU A 336 5.57 -25.77 5.20
CA GLU A 336 4.72 -25.96 6.36
C GLU A 336 3.71 -24.83 6.60
N PHE A 337 3.93 -23.64 6.03
CA PHE A 337 2.97 -22.54 6.07
C PHE A 337 1.86 -22.66 5.00
N GLY A 338 1.88 -23.73 4.17
CA GLY A 338 0.90 -23.92 3.10
C GLY A 338 0.93 -22.77 2.10
N ASP A 339 -0.24 -22.23 1.77
CA ASP A 339 -0.38 -21.12 0.81
C ASP A 339 0.33 -19.82 1.25
N LEU A 340 0.67 -19.71 2.53
CA LEU A 340 1.43 -18.61 3.08
C LEU A 340 2.95 -18.84 3.09
N ALA A 341 3.48 -19.91 2.48
CA ALA A 341 4.92 -20.21 2.49
C ALA A 341 5.78 -19.04 1.97
N ALA A 342 5.43 -18.46 0.82
CA ALA A 342 6.13 -17.32 0.24
C ALA A 342 5.98 -16.06 1.10
N PHE A 343 4.81 -15.81 1.66
CA PHE A 343 4.55 -14.70 2.58
C PHE A 343 5.40 -14.84 3.85
N ALA A 344 5.36 -16.00 4.52
CA ALA A 344 6.11 -16.27 5.74
C ALA A 344 7.63 -16.10 5.53
N HIS A 345 8.16 -16.61 4.40
CA HIS A 345 9.55 -16.37 4.02
C HIS A 345 9.82 -14.87 3.81
N ALA A 346 8.94 -14.17 3.12
CA ALA A 346 9.14 -12.74 2.84
C ALA A 346 9.16 -11.88 4.11
N VAL A 347 8.29 -12.15 5.09
CA VAL A 347 8.22 -11.35 6.34
C VAL A 347 9.23 -11.78 7.40
N SER A 348 9.85 -12.95 7.24
CA SER A 348 10.89 -13.42 8.16
C SER A 348 12.32 -13.15 7.70
N HIS A 349 12.55 -12.68 6.47
CA HIS A 349 13.89 -12.47 5.91
C HIS A 349 14.05 -11.09 5.30
N VAL A 350 15.27 -10.58 5.27
CA VAL A 350 15.68 -9.64 4.23
C VAL A 350 15.63 -10.42 2.91
N THR A 351 14.78 -9.98 1.99
CA THR A 351 14.62 -10.65 0.68
C THR A 351 15.39 -9.90 -0.40
N VAL A 352 16.03 -10.66 -1.30
CA VAL A 352 16.84 -10.11 -2.39
C VAL A 352 16.41 -10.77 -3.69
N ALA A 353 15.80 -9.99 -4.58
CA ALA A 353 15.45 -10.42 -5.92
C ALA A 353 16.37 -9.75 -6.96
N GLN A 354 16.99 -10.56 -7.81
CA GLN A 354 17.81 -10.08 -8.93
C GLN A 354 16.89 -9.80 -10.11
N THR A 355 16.65 -8.53 -10.44
CA THR A 355 15.53 -8.13 -11.32
C THR A 355 15.95 -7.64 -12.69
N VAL A 356 17.11 -6.94 -12.81
CA VAL A 356 17.58 -6.38 -14.05
C VAL A 356 19.06 -6.68 -14.23
N ALA A 357 19.45 -7.20 -15.38
CA ALA A 357 20.84 -7.46 -15.73
C ALA A 357 21.19 -6.90 -17.10
N HIS A 358 22.27 -6.16 -17.20
CA HIS A 358 22.81 -5.68 -18.48
C HIS A 358 24.27 -6.06 -18.61
N SER A 359 24.63 -6.63 -19.75
CA SER A 359 26.01 -6.99 -20.10
C SER A 359 26.14 -7.18 -21.62
N GLY A 360 27.37 -7.20 -22.09
CA GLY A 360 27.67 -7.55 -23.48
C GLY A 360 27.91 -6.36 -24.39
N GLY A 361 27.91 -6.66 -25.70
CA GLY A 361 28.24 -5.77 -26.79
C GLY A 361 28.38 -6.60 -28.07
N PRO A 362 29.26 -6.21 -29.04
CA PRO A 362 29.54 -7.04 -30.19
C PRO A 362 30.07 -8.42 -29.79
N ILE A 363 29.60 -9.49 -30.47
CA ILE A 363 29.88 -10.88 -30.09
C ILE A 363 31.38 -11.23 -30.02
N ASN A 364 32.22 -10.51 -30.76
CA ASN A 364 33.67 -10.72 -30.78
C ASN A 364 34.46 -9.89 -29.76
N VAL A 365 33.76 -9.20 -28.81
CA VAL A 365 34.38 -8.35 -27.79
C VAL A 365 34.04 -8.91 -26.41
N MET A 366 35.04 -9.14 -25.57
CA MET A 366 34.84 -9.44 -24.13
C MET A 366 34.47 -8.13 -23.40
N PRO A 367 33.27 -8.04 -22.80
CA PRO A 367 32.84 -6.82 -22.12
C PRO A 367 33.62 -6.62 -20.81
N SER A 368 33.97 -5.37 -20.52
CA SER A 368 34.64 -4.98 -19.28
C SER A 368 33.70 -4.48 -18.19
N HIS A 369 32.40 -4.35 -18.48
CA HIS A 369 31.39 -3.84 -17.56
C HIS A 369 30.07 -4.57 -17.71
N SER A 370 29.42 -4.85 -16.59
CA SER A 370 28.06 -5.36 -16.47
C SER A 370 27.36 -4.67 -15.31
N THR A 371 26.03 -4.68 -15.29
CA THR A 371 25.24 -4.25 -14.14
C THR A 371 24.21 -5.30 -13.76
N LEU A 372 23.93 -5.37 -12.46
CA LEU A 372 22.86 -6.19 -11.88
C LEU A 372 22.07 -5.33 -10.89
N GLU A 373 20.76 -5.25 -11.08
CA GLU A 373 19.88 -4.54 -10.13
C GLU A 373 19.18 -5.53 -9.21
N LEU A 374 19.09 -5.12 -7.94
CA LEU A 374 18.52 -5.91 -6.86
C LEU A 374 17.33 -5.15 -6.26
N ASP A 375 16.15 -5.77 -6.24
CA ASP A 375 15.06 -5.36 -5.35
C ASP A 375 15.27 -6.04 -4.00
N ILE A 376 15.65 -5.23 -3.01
CA ILE A 376 15.93 -5.70 -1.65
C ILE A 376 14.84 -5.15 -0.73
N ARG A 377 14.22 -6.05 0.06
CA ARG A 377 13.23 -5.67 1.07
C ARG A 377 13.78 -5.97 2.46
N THR A 378 13.90 -4.91 3.27
CA THR A 378 14.52 -5.00 4.60
C THR A 378 13.49 -5.26 5.70
N LEU A 379 13.95 -5.81 6.82
CA LEU A 379 13.19 -5.96 8.06
C LEU A 379 13.35 -4.70 8.93
N PRO A 380 12.43 -4.43 9.88
CA PRO A 380 12.63 -3.40 10.89
C PRO A 380 13.98 -3.59 11.62
N GLY A 381 14.73 -2.49 11.77
CA GLY A 381 16.05 -2.50 12.37
C GLY A 381 17.22 -2.84 11.45
N VAL A 382 16.96 -3.19 10.18
CA VAL A 382 18.00 -3.41 9.16
C VAL A 382 18.13 -2.15 8.30
N ASP A 383 19.28 -1.51 8.35
CA ASP A 383 19.55 -0.28 7.59
C ASP A 383 20.32 -0.53 6.28
N ASP A 384 20.66 0.55 5.58
CA ASP A 384 21.39 0.50 4.32
C ASP A 384 22.82 -0.02 4.47
N ASP A 385 23.47 0.25 5.59
CA ASP A 385 24.85 -0.19 5.85
C ASP A 385 24.87 -1.69 6.16
N ASP A 386 23.86 -2.20 6.86
CA ASP A 386 23.65 -3.64 7.08
C ASP A 386 23.44 -4.38 5.76
N VAL A 387 22.64 -3.81 4.84
CA VAL A 387 22.39 -4.38 3.51
C VAL A 387 23.69 -4.43 2.70
N ASP A 388 24.44 -3.33 2.66
CA ASP A 388 25.69 -3.27 1.90
C ASP A 388 26.76 -4.23 2.49
N ALA A 389 26.80 -4.36 3.82
CA ALA A 389 27.65 -5.33 4.52
C ALA A 389 27.25 -6.77 4.18
N ALA A 390 25.95 -7.09 4.14
CA ALA A 390 25.46 -8.42 3.78
C ALA A 390 25.79 -8.77 2.32
N ILE A 391 25.63 -7.81 1.38
CA ILE A 391 26.05 -7.97 -0.01
C ILE A 391 27.57 -8.23 -0.09
N THR A 392 28.36 -7.43 0.61
CA THR A 392 29.82 -7.57 0.64
C THR A 392 30.23 -8.95 1.16
N ALA A 393 29.62 -9.42 2.24
CA ALA A 393 29.87 -10.75 2.79
C ALA A 393 29.47 -11.87 1.81
N ALA A 394 28.33 -11.72 1.11
CA ALA A 394 27.89 -12.67 0.10
C ALA A 394 28.86 -12.78 -1.09
N LEU A 395 29.46 -11.68 -1.49
CA LEU A 395 30.36 -11.62 -2.64
C LEU A 395 31.77 -12.20 -2.34
N GLY A 396 32.21 -12.16 -1.08
CA GLY A 396 33.55 -12.58 -0.72
C GLY A 396 34.61 -11.87 -1.59
N ASP A 397 35.55 -12.63 -2.20
CA ASP A 397 36.63 -12.08 -3.03
C ASP A 397 36.12 -11.36 -4.30
N LEU A 398 34.87 -11.60 -4.71
CA LEU A 398 34.26 -10.90 -5.87
C LEU A 398 34.04 -9.42 -5.60
N VAL A 399 33.98 -8.98 -4.34
CA VAL A 399 33.75 -7.58 -3.95
C VAL A 399 34.76 -6.61 -4.57
N ASP A 400 36.02 -7.02 -4.77
CA ASP A 400 37.06 -6.19 -5.40
C ASP A 400 36.72 -5.79 -6.83
N HIS A 401 35.77 -6.48 -7.47
CA HIS A 401 35.31 -6.25 -8.82
C HIS A 401 33.93 -5.59 -8.88
N VAL A 402 33.29 -5.30 -7.73
CA VAL A 402 31.93 -4.80 -7.65
C VAL A 402 31.91 -3.45 -6.96
N HIS A 403 31.18 -2.51 -7.53
CA HIS A 403 30.80 -1.26 -6.86
C HIS A 403 29.29 -1.27 -6.62
N ILE A 404 28.87 -1.03 -5.39
CA ILE A 404 27.47 -1.00 -4.97
C ILE A 404 26.97 0.44 -5.10
N GLU A 405 25.93 0.67 -5.91
CA GLU A 405 25.20 1.93 -6.03
C GLU A 405 23.84 1.79 -5.32
N ARG A 406 23.54 2.69 -4.40
CA ARG A 406 22.21 2.79 -3.74
C ARG A 406 21.24 3.51 -4.67
N LEU A 407 20.16 2.84 -5.11
CA LEU A 407 19.13 3.41 -5.98
C LEU A 407 17.95 3.96 -5.19
N LEU A 408 17.54 3.23 -4.16
CA LEU A 408 16.43 3.57 -3.28
C LEU A 408 16.77 3.15 -1.85
N SER A 409 16.39 3.99 -0.89
CA SER A 409 16.56 3.76 0.54
C SER A 409 15.29 4.20 1.26
N GLU A 410 14.41 3.26 1.54
CA GLU A 410 13.19 3.44 2.33
C GLU A 410 13.24 2.48 3.53
N PRO A 411 13.44 2.97 4.76
CA PRO A 411 13.54 2.10 5.92
C PRO A 411 12.23 1.36 6.19
N ALA A 412 12.33 0.12 6.66
CA ALA A 412 11.21 -0.62 7.21
C ALA A 412 10.62 0.12 8.43
N THR A 413 9.33 -0.03 8.65
CA THR A 413 8.63 0.64 9.75
C THR A 413 7.74 -0.32 10.51
N ALA A 414 7.63 -0.13 11.84
CA ALA A 414 6.71 -0.88 12.68
C ALA A 414 6.22 0.00 13.83
N SER A 415 4.97 -0.21 14.25
CA SER A 415 4.34 0.41 15.42
C SER A 415 4.36 -0.56 16.60
N SER A 416 4.52 -0.04 17.82
CA SER A 416 4.36 -0.83 19.05
C SER A 416 2.94 -1.35 19.18
N THR A 417 2.77 -2.56 19.69
CA THR A 417 1.45 -3.11 20.10
C THR A 417 1.01 -2.62 21.49
N ASP A 418 1.86 -1.94 22.23
CA ASP A 418 1.54 -1.35 23.54
C ASP A 418 1.04 0.09 23.38
N THR A 419 -0.11 0.27 22.74
CA THR A 419 -0.77 1.57 22.51
C THR A 419 -2.27 1.47 22.76
N ASP A 420 -2.89 2.61 23.04
CA ASP A 420 -4.34 2.66 23.26
C ASP A 420 -5.11 2.25 22.02
N LEU A 421 -4.67 2.68 20.82
CA LEU A 421 -5.32 2.33 19.57
C LEU A 421 -5.24 0.82 19.30
N TYR A 422 -4.09 0.19 19.54
CA TYR A 422 -3.95 -1.26 19.34
C TYR A 422 -4.87 -2.04 20.29
N ARG A 423 -4.94 -1.66 21.57
CA ARG A 423 -5.85 -2.27 22.55
C ARG A 423 -7.33 -2.16 22.15
N VAL A 424 -7.73 -1.00 21.59
CA VAL A 424 -9.10 -0.82 21.07
C VAL A 424 -9.37 -1.72 19.88
N ILE A 425 -8.43 -1.84 18.94
CA ILE A 425 -8.53 -2.76 17.78
C ILE A 425 -8.66 -4.21 18.28
N GLU A 426 -7.76 -4.64 19.15
CA GLU A 426 -7.75 -5.99 19.72
C GLU A 426 -9.08 -6.31 20.41
N ALA A 427 -9.58 -5.42 21.24
CA ALA A 427 -10.86 -5.59 21.93
C ALA A 427 -12.05 -5.65 20.95
N ALA A 428 -12.04 -4.87 19.87
CA ALA A 428 -13.10 -4.89 18.88
C ALA A 428 -13.10 -6.20 18.07
N LEU A 429 -11.94 -6.67 17.65
CA LEU A 429 -11.79 -7.94 16.93
C LEU A 429 -12.13 -9.15 17.83
N ALA A 430 -11.71 -9.13 19.10
CA ALA A 430 -12.06 -10.18 20.06
C ALA A 430 -13.57 -10.28 20.34
N ARG A 431 -14.28 -9.14 20.30
CA ARG A 431 -15.76 -9.14 20.39
C ARG A 431 -16.41 -9.70 19.12
N ARG A 432 -15.86 -9.36 17.95
CA ARG A 432 -16.40 -9.86 16.68
C ARG A 432 -16.13 -11.33 16.46
N TYR A 433 -14.95 -11.82 16.83
CA TYR A 433 -14.49 -13.19 16.64
C TYR A 433 -14.16 -13.86 17.98
N PRO A 434 -15.18 -14.26 18.77
CA PRO A 434 -14.96 -14.85 20.08
C PRO A 434 -14.13 -16.14 20.00
N GLY A 435 -13.02 -16.19 20.73
CA GLY A 435 -12.10 -17.30 20.75
C GLY A 435 -10.94 -17.23 19.75
N ALA A 436 -10.96 -16.28 18.82
CA ALA A 436 -9.80 -15.99 17.99
C ALA A 436 -8.77 -15.12 18.75
N SER A 437 -7.49 -15.41 18.53
CA SER A 437 -6.39 -14.56 18.98
C SER A 437 -6.18 -13.42 18.02
N VAL A 438 -5.73 -12.24 18.50
CA VAL A 438 -5.29 -11.15 17.61
C VAL A 438 -3.78 -11.21 17.47
N VAL A 439 -3.30 -11.24 16.24
CA VAL A 439 -1.88 -11.47 15.93
C VAL A 439 -1.31 -10.30 15.13
N PRO A 440 -0.27 -9.61 15.66
CA PRO A 440 0.44 -8.59 14.90
C PRO A 440 1.26 -9.23 13.78
N VAL A 441 1.26 -8.62 12.59
CA VAL A 441 2.03 -9.10 11.44
C VAL A 441 2.74 -7.95 10.72
N LEU A 442 3.84 -8.26 10.02
CA LEU A 442 4.47 -7.39 9.04
C LEU A 442 3.90 -7.66 7.65
N MET A 443 3.86 -6.62 6.81
CA MET A 443 3.59 -6.77 5.38
C MET A 443 4.89 -6.77 4.57
N PRO A 444 4.99 -7.58 3.51
CA PRO A 444 6.16 -7.57 2.63
C PRO A 444 6.16 -6.36 1.68
N GLY A 445 5.00 -5.75 1.40
CA GLY A 445 4.83 -4.51 0.66
C GLY A 445 4.81 -3.28 1.56
N GLY A 446 4.89 -2.09 0.96
CA GLY A 446 4.75 -0.82 1.68
C GLY A 446 3.30 -0.31 1.61
N THR A 447 2.90 0.49 2.58
CA THR A 447 1.62 1.19 2.65
C THR A 447 1.81 2.67 2.97
N ASP A 448 0.78 3.48 2.87
CA ASP A 448 0.83 4.90 3.26
C ASP A 448 1.12 5.10 4.76
N LEU A 449 0.90 4.08 5.60
CA LEU A 449 1.19 4.13 7.04
C LEU A 449 2.69 4.33 7.36
N ARG A 450 3.60 4.02 6.42
CA ARG A 450 5.03 4.29 6.59
C ARG A 450 5.32 5.77 6.86
N VAL A 451 4.50 6.67 6.30
CA VAL A 451 4.68 8.11 6.49
C VAL A 451 4.36 8.52 7.92
N ALA A 452 3.24 8.05 8.48
CA ALA A 452 2.89 8.29 9.88
C ALA A 452 3.97 7.75 10.83
N ARG A 453 4.42 6.51 10.62
CA ARG A 453 5.45 5.86 11.45
C ARG A 453 6.80 6.58 11.38
N ARG A 454 7.24 7.02 10.18
CA ARG A 454 8.49 7.80 10.00
C ARG A 454 8.44 9.18 10.65
N ARG A 455 7.25 9.70 10.90
CA ARG A 455 7.02 10.97 11.59
C ARG A 455 6.84 10.83 13.10
N GLY A 456 7.03 9.63 13.64
CA GLY A 456 6.93 9.34 15.08
C GLY A 456 5.52 8.97 15.55
N GLY A 457 4.56 8.87 14.64
CA GLY A 457 3.22 8.37 14.92
C GLY A 457 3.13 6.84 14.89
N ILE A 458 1.93 6.35 15.16
CA ILE A 458 1.58 4.92 15.07
C ILE A 458 0.60 4.69 13.93
N GLY A 459 0.68 3.51 13.31
CA GLY A 459 -0.24 3.12 12.25
C GLY A 459 -0.47 1.62 12.24
N TYR A 460 -1.75 1.22 12.06
CA TYR A 460 -2.14 -0.18 11.98
C TYR A 460 -2.98 -0.44 10.74
N GLY A 461 -2.71 -1.57 10.08
CA GLY A 461 -3.57 -2.09 9.05
C GLY A 461 -4.73 -2.86 9.67
N PHE A 462 -5.92 -2.61 9.15
CA PHE A 462 -7.17 -3.11 9.69
C PHE A 462 -8.07 -3.72 8.60
N GLY A 463 -8.99 -4.57 8.99
CA GLY A 463 -10.06 -5.17 8.23
C GLY A 463 -10.86 -6.11 9.11
N ALA A 464 -11.95 -6.70 8.58
CA ALA A 464 -12.71 -7.75 9.25
C ALA A 464 -13.41 -8.64 8.23
N TYR A 465 -13.21 -9.96 8.31
CA TYR A 465 -13.69 -10.93 7.32
C TYR A 465 -14.59 -11.99 7.96
N ASP A 466 -15.90 -11.76 7.93
CA ASP A 466 -16.92 -12.71 8.43
C ASP A 466 -17.05 -13.98 7.59
N SER A 467 -16.61 -13.94 6.33
CA SER A 467 -16.47 -15.13 5.50
C SER A 467 -15.42 -16.11 6.06
N GLY A 468 -14.56 -15.64 6.97
CA GLY A 468 -13.43 -16.38 7.47
C GLY A 468 -12.30 -16.51 6.45
N ALA A 469 -12.20 -15.57 5.49
CA ALA A 469 -11.13 -15.54 4.49
C ALA A 469 -9.77 -15.59 5.17
N SER A 470 -8.93 -16.52 4.73
CA SER A 470 -7.58 -16.65 5.27
C SER A 470 -6.68 -15.50 4.76
N LEU A 471 -5.59 -15.25 5.48
CA LEU A 471 -4.57 -14.31 5.02
C LEU A 471 -4.04 -14.70 3.64
N GLY A 472 -3.95 -16.01 3.33
CA GLY A 472 -3.56 -16.51 2.02
C GLY A 472 -4.59 -16.17 0.94
N ASP A 473 -5.88 -16.35 1.21
CA ASP A 473 -6.96 -16.00 0.26
C ASP A 473 -6.98 -14.50 -0.07
N VAL A 474 -6.83 -13.65 0.95
CA VAL A 474 -6.79 -12.19 0.75
C VAL A 474 -5.55 -11.79 -0.02
N TYR A 475 -4.37 -12.28 0.38
CA TYR A 475 -3.10 -11.93 -0.26
C TYR A 475 -3.01 -12.42 -1.72
N ALA A 476 -3.60 -13.57 -2.04
CA ALA A 476 -3.63 -14.11 -3.40
C ALA A 476 -4.47 -13.26 -4.38
N GLN A 477 -5.36 -12.39 -3.88
CA GLN A 477 -6.19 -11.52 -4.71
C GLN A 477 -5.54 -10.17 -5.03
N LEU A 478 -4.52 -9.75 -4.23
CA LEU A 478 -3.84 -8.47 -4.46
C LEU A 478 -3.24 -8.44 -5.87
N HIS A 479 -3.62 -7.45 -6.66
CA HIS A 479 -3.20 -7.25 -8.04
C HIS A 479 -3.53 -8.41 -9.01
N ALA A 480 -4.29 -9.42 -8.56
CA ALA A 480 -4.71 -10.56 -9.37
C ALA A 480 -5.91 -10.23 -10.29
N HIS A 481 -6.25 -11.18 -11.17
CA HIS A 481 -7.47 -11.12 -11.97
C HIS A 481 -8.64 -11.64 -11.14
N ASP A 482 -9.86 -11.20 -11.51
CA ASP A 482 -11.09 -11.61 -10.83
C ASP A 482 -11.12 -11.30 -9.31
N GLU A 483 -10.51 -10.18 -8.92
CA GLU A 483 -10.55 -9.67 -7.56
C GLU A 483 -12.02 -9.50 -7.10
N HIS A 484 -12.32 -9.95 -5.90
CA HIS A 484 -13.67 -9.95 -5.36
C HIS A 484 -13.70 -9.99 -3.84
N ILE A 485 -14.80 -9.51 -3.25
CA ILE A 485 -15.00 -9.50 -1.80
C ILE A 485 -16.42 -9.96 -1.44
N ALA A 486 -16.56 -10.77 -0.39
CA ALA A 486 -17.86 -11.11 0.14
C ALA A 486 -18.53 -9.86 0.76
N LEU A 487 -19.82 -9.65 0.50
CA LEU A 487 -20.57 -8.53 1.08
C LEU A 487 -20.66 -8.63 2.61
N ALA A 488 -20.55 -9.83 3.17
CA ALA A 488 -20.43 -10.05 4.62
C ALA A 488 -19.18 -9.36 5.18
N ASP A 489 -18.05 -9.47 4.48
CA ASP A 489 -16.76 -8.90 4.89
C ASP A 489 -16.77 -7.37 4.80
N VAL A 490 -17.39 -6.82 3.73
CA VAL A 490 -17.59 -5.36 3.61
C VAL A 490 -18.40 -4.81 4.78
N ARG A 491 -19.48 -5.51 5.16
CA ARG A 491 -20.33 -5.12 6.30
C ARG A 491 -19.59 -5.26 7.62
N ALA A 492 -18.90 -6.39 7.83
CA ALA A 492 -18.12 -6.64 9.04
C ALA A 492 -17.04 -5.59 9.25
N THR A 493 -16.29 -5.26 8.18
CA THR A 493 -15.26 -4.21 8.21
C THR A 493 -15.86 -2.87 8.63
N ALA A 494 -16.98 -2.44 8.06
CA ALA A 494 -17.62 -1.19 8.43
C ALA A 494 -18.14 -1.17 9.89
N GLU A 495 -18.72 -2.28 10.36
CA GLU A 495 -19.25 -2.41 11.71
C GLU A 495 -18.14 -2.40 12.77
N VAL A 496 -17.06 -3.18 12.55
CA VAL A 496 -15.92 -3.24 13.49
C VAL A 496 -15.14 -1.93 13.46
N LEU A 497 -14.95 -1.30 12.29
CA LEU A 497 -14.34 0.02 12.20
C LEU A 497 -15.14 1.08 12.95
N HIS A 498 -16.47 1.07 12.83
CA HIS A 498 -17.35 1.97 13.57
C HIS A 498 -17.18 1.79 15.11
N ASP A 499 -17.04 0.55 15.57
CA ASP A 499 -16.82 0.22 16.97
C ASP A 499 -15.46 0.75 17.46
N ILE A 500 -14.39 0.51 16.70
CA ILE A 500 -13.03 1.02 16.97
C ILE A 500 -13.03 2.55 17.05
N VAL A 501 -13.54 3.21 16.03
CA VAL A 501 -13.58 4.68 15.94
C VAL A 501 -14.37 5.27 17.09
N THR A 502 -15.56 4.71 17.38
CA THR A 502 -16.40 5.20 18.49
C THR A 502 -15.70 5.05 19.82
N GLN A 503 -15.08 3.91 20.11
CA GLN A 503 -14.37 3.69 21.37
C GLN A 503 -13.14 4.59 21.48
N TYR A 504 -12.30 4.65 20.46
CA TYR A 504 -11.07 5.44 20.49
C TYR A 504 -11.35 6.94 20.67
N LEU A 505 -12.39 7.47 19.99
CA LEU A 505 -12.74 8.88 20.07
C LEU A 505 -13.45 9.29 21.37
N THR A 506 -13.97 8.32 22.14
CA THR A 506 -14.67 8.58 23.43
C THR A 506 -13.79 8.30 24.66
N HIS A 507 -12.70 7.54 24.53
CA HIS A 507 -11.76 7.32 25.64
C HIS A 507 -11.05 8.63 26.01
N ARG A 508 -11.16 8.97 27.33
CA ARG A 508 -10.43 10.07 27.96
C ARG A 508 -9.10 9.60 28.51
#